data_ef3ce573d701fd5a36cb9d6897587f9e
#
_entry.id   ef3ce573d701fd5a36cb9d6897587f9e
#
_cell.length_a   1.000
_cell.length_b   1.000
_cell.length_c   1.000
_cell.angle_alpha   90.00
_cell.angle_beta   90.00
_cell.angle_gamma   90.00
#
_symmetry.space_group_name_H-M   'P 1'
#
loop_
_entity.id
_entity.type
_entity.pdbx_description
1 polymer ?
#
loop_
_entity_poly.entity_id
_entity_poly.type
_entity_poly.pdbx_seq_one_letter_code
_entity_poly.pdbx_strand_id
1 'polypeptide(L)'
;MSVRGHAGIHPTIAPGVYVDPDSVVIGDVEIGEGSSVWPMTVIRGDIHRIRIGKRSSVQDGSILHVTHAGPYNPDGFPLIIGDDVTIGHKVMLHGCTIGSRILIGMAAVIMDGAVVKDEVIIAAGTLVPPGKVLESGYLYMGTPVRQSRAITDKERSFFSYTSKRYVDLAAVYLSAMDDKQVPTSE
;
A
#
# COMPACT_ATOMS: atom_id res chain seq x y z
N MET A 1 -14.74 9.29 -8.79
CA MET A 1 -14.22 8.61 -7.57
C MET A 1 -14.91 7.28 -7.43
N SER A 2 -14.16 6.22 -7.29
CA SER A 2 -14.71 4.87 -7.23
C SER A 2 -14.51 4.23 -5.84
N VAL A 3 -14.78 5.02 -4.77
CA VAL A 3 -14.88 4.50 -3.39
C VAL A 3 -16.29 4.00 -3.17
N ARG A 4 -16.45 2.70 -2.93
CA ARG A 4 -17.77 2.08 -2.79
C ARG A 4 -17.78 0.88 -1.83
N GLY A 5 -18.93 0.63 -1.23
CA GLY A 5 -19.15 -0.53 -0.38
C GLY A 5 -19.25 -1.85 -1.16
N HIS A 6 -19.07 -2.96 -0.44
CA HIS A 6 -19.37 -4.32 -0.86
C HIS A 6 -20.08 -5.04 0.29
N ALA A 7 -21.19 -5.73 0.02
CA ALA A 7 -21.97 -6.46 1.03
C ALA A 7 -22.31 -5.65 2.31
N GLY A 8 -22.59 -4.34 2.15
CA GLY A 8 -22.91 -3.44 3.26
C GLY A 8 -21.72 -2.87 4.03
N ILE A 9 -20.49 -3.27 3.71
CA ILE A 9 -19.27 -2.75 4.32
C ILE A 9 -18.66 -1.69 3.39
N HIS A 10 -18.37 -0.51 3.93
CA HIS A 10 -17.82 0.62 3.19
C HIS A 10 -16.37 0.92 3.64
N PRO A 11 -15.52 1.41 2.72
CA PRO A 11 -14.18 1.87 3.10
C PRO A 11 -14.23 2.98 4.14
N THR A 12 -13.31 2.91 5.12
CA THR A 12 -13.06 3.95 6.11
C THR A 12 -11.76 4.68 5.74
N ILE A 13 -11.86 5.94 5.40
CA ILE A 13 -10.75 6.78 4.96
C ILE A 13 -10.54 7.89 5.99
N ALA A 14 -9.37 7.93 6.61
CA ALA A 14 -9.06 8.94 7.62
C ALA A 14 -8.98 10.36 7.01
N PRO A 15 -9.17 11.41 7.81
CA PRO A 15 -8.95 12.78 7.35
C PRO A 15 -7.55 12.99 6.75
N GLY A 16 -7.45 13.83 5.70
CA GLY A 16 -6.17 14.16 5.04
C GLY A 16 -5.58 13.04 4.18
N VAL A 17 -6.34 11.98 3.90
CA VAL A 17 -5.94 10.96 2.92
C VAL A 17 -6.31 11.42 1.52
N TYR A 18 -5.33 11.41 0.62
CA TYR A 18 -5.58 11.61 -0.81
C TYR A 18 -5.99 10.32 -1.49
N VAL A 19 -7.12 10.30 -2.14
CA VAL A 19 -7.58 9.19 -3.00
C VAL A 19 -7.86 9.77 -4.38
N ASP A 20 -7.05 9.37 -5.35
CA ASP A 20 -7.19 9.85 -6.73
C ASP A 20 -8.55 9.46 -7.33
N PRO A 21 -9.24 10.36 -8.05
CA PRO A 21 -10.53 10.08 -8.67
C PRO A 21 -10.55 8.87 -9.61
N ASP A 22 -9.42 8.56 -10.26
CA ASP A 22 -9.28 7.43 -11.18
C ASP A 22 -8.83 6.14 -10.49
N SER A 23 -8.71 6.15 -9.15
CA SER A 23 -8.47 4.95 -8.36
C SER A 23 -9.78 4.26 -7.94
N VAL A 24 -9.67 2.98 -7.52
CA VAL A 24 -10.81 2.16 -7.09
C VAL A 24 -10.56 1.63 -5.68
N VAL A 25 -11.44 1.94 -4.71
CA VAL A 25 -11.37 1.43 -3.33
C VAL A 25 -12.71 0.78 -2.97
N ILE A 26 -12.73 -0.52 -2.62
CA ILE A 26 -13.95 -1.30 -2.46
C ILE A 26 -13.94 -2.10 -1.15
N GLY A 27 -15.06 -2.07 -0.41
CA GLY A 27 -15.38 -3.01 0.67
C GLY A 27 -14.66 -2.70 1.99
N ASP A 28 -14.21 -3.74 2.69
CA ASP A 28 -13.58 -3.64 4.02
C ASP A 28 -12.13 -3.16 3.93
N VAL A 29 -11.97 -1.85 3.71
CA VAL A 29 -10.69 -1.16 3.58
C VAL A 29 -10.62 -0.03 4.61
N GLU A 30 -9.52 0.04 5.37
CA GLU A 30 -9.20 1.20 6.20
C GLU A 30 -7.89 1.82 5.74
N ILE A 31 -7.87 3.16 5.60
CA ILE A 31 -6.69 3.93 5.18
C ILE A 31 -6.38 4.99 6.24
N GLY A 32 -5.19 4.90 6.83
CA GLY A 32 -4.72 5.78 7.90
C GLY A 32 -4.32 7.16 7.41
N GLU A 33 -4.30 8.10 8.36
CA GLU A 33 -4.03 9.54 8.17
C GLU A 33 -2.75 9.82 7.37
N GLY A 34 -2.79 10.79 6.47
CA GLY A 34 -1.66 11.22 5.65
C GLY A 34 -1.22 10.23 4.57
N SER A 35 -1.96 9.14 4.38
CA SER A 35 -1.71 8.18 3.31
C SER A 35 -2.27 8.67 1.98
N SER A 36 -1.81 8.06 0.88
CA SER A 36 -2.21 8.46 -0.46
C SER A 36 -2.40 7.26 -1.40
N VAL A 37 -3.43 7.33 -2.23
CA VAL A 37 -3.77 6.35 -3.27
C VAL A 37 -3.75 7.07 -4.62
N TRP A 38 -2.84 6.67 -5.48
CA TRP A 38 -2.53 7.36 -6.73
C TRP A 38 -3.30 6.79 -7.93
N PRO A 39 -3.27 7.44 -9.09
CA PRO A 39 -4.09 7.07 -10.24
C PRO A 39 -4.05 5.60 -10.61
N MET A 40 -5.16 5.05 -11.10
CA MET A 40 -5.30 3.66 -11.59
C MET A 40 -5.01 2.57 -10.55
N THR A 41 -4.90 2.92 -9.27
CA THR A 41 -4.72 1.97 -8.17
C THR A 41 -6.04 1.26 -7.84
N VAL A 42 -5.99 -0.05 -7.61
CA VAL A 42 -7.15 -0.85 -7.18
C VAL A 42 -6.89 -1.43 -5.79
N ILE A 43 -7.74 -1.09 -4.81
CA ILE A 43 -7.73 -1.62 -3.45
C ILE A 43 -9.08 -2.30 -3.21
N ARG A 44 -9.11 -3.64 -3.17
CA ARG A 44 -10.36 -4.40 -3.12
C ARG A 44 -10.39 -5.36 -1.93
N GLY A 45 -11.07 -4.93 -0.85
CA GLY A 45 -11.35 -5.70 0.37
C GLY A 45 -12.77 -6.28 0.37
N ASP A 46 -13.13 -7.07 -0.64
CA ASP A 46 -14.47 -7.62 -0.84
C ASP A 46 -14.66 -8.98 -0.17
N ILE A 47 -13.60 -9.76 0.01
CA ILE A 47 -13.63 -11.12 0.56
C ILE A 47 -12.78 -11.27 1.83
N HIS A 48 -12.04 -10.23 2.20
CA HIS A 48 -11.32 -10.07 3.47
C HIS A 48 -10.92 -8.60 3.66
N ARG A 49 -10.40 -8.25 4.84
CA ARG A 49 -10.03 -6.88 5.19
C ARG A 49 -8.69 -6.45 4.60
N ILE A 50 -8.59 -5.16 4.25
CA ILE A 50 -7.34 -4.46 3.95
C ILE A 50 -7.17 -3.33 4.97
N ARG A 51 -5.98 -3.22 5.56
CA ARG A 51 -5.62 -2.17 6.52
C ARG A 51 -4.33 -1.50 6.07
N ILE A 52 -4.38 -0.20 5.84
CA ILE A 52 -3.24 0.63 5.44
C ILE A 52 -3.00 1.62 6.56
N GLY A 53 -1.79 1.61 7.11
CA GLY A 53 -1.35 2.50 8.18
C GLY A 53 -1.24 3.96 7.74
N LYS A 54 -0.60 4.77 8.56
CA LYS A 54 -0.45 6.21 8.34
C LYS A 54 0.72 6.52 7.39
N ARG A 55 0.62 7.65 6.66
CA ARG A 55 1.68 8.18 5.79
C ARG A 55 2.24 7.16 4.80
N SER A 56 1.40 6.21 4.40
CA SER A 56 1.74 5.19 3.42
C SER A 56 1.22 5.58 2.04
N SER A 57 2.05 5.42 1.01
CA SER A 57 1.74 5.81 -0.36
C SER A 57 1.58 4.59 -1.24
N VAL A 58 0.41 4.45 -1.90
CA VAL A 58 0.12 3.37 -2.87
C VAL A 58 0.13 3.97 -4.26
N GLN A 59 1.21 3.74 -5.01
CA GLN A 59 1.46 4.41 -6.26
C GLN A 59 0.73 3.77 -7.46
N ASP A 60 0.73 4.53 -8.55
CA ASP A 60 -0.08 4.35 -9.75
C ASP A 60 -0.10 2.91 -10.27
N GLY A 61 -1.29 2.43 -10.61
CA GLY A 61 -1.51 1.12 -11.20
C GLY A 61 -1.24 -0.07 -10.28
N SER A 62 -1.05 0.14 -8.98
CA SER A 62 -0.87 -0.94 -8.00
C SER A 62 -2.19 -1.66 -7.72
N ILE A 63 -2.12 -2.96 -7.41
CA ILE A 63 -3.28 -3.80 -7.11
C ILE A 63 -3.09 -4.41 -5.73
N LEU A 64 -4.04 -4.15 -4.83
CA LEU A 64 -4.09 -4.64 -3.46
C LEU A 64 -5.34 -5.50 -3.27
N HIS A 65 -5.15 -6.79 -2.98
CA HIS A 65 -6.23 -7.74 -2.79
C HIS A 65 -5.94 -8.75 -1.68
N VAL A 66 -6.86 -9.66 -1.44
CA VAL A 66 -6.91 -10.54 -0.27
C VAL A 66 -7.41 -11.93 -0.64
N THR A 67 -7.21 -12.92 0.23
CA THR A 67 -7.76 -14.26 0.09
C THR A 67 -8.80 -14.53 1.19
N HIS A 68 -9.96 -15.06 0.82
CA HIS A 68 -11.04 -15.43 1.74
C HIS A 68 -10.68 -16.65 2.62
N ALA A 69 -11.35 -16.77 3.76
CA ALA A 69 -11.33 -17.96 4.58
C ALA A 69 -12.02 -19.14 3.84
N GLY A 70 -11.44 -20.33 3.90
CA GLY A 70 -11.98 -21.47 3.18
C GLY A 70 -11.31 -22.80 3.55
N PRO A 71 -11.68 -23.91 2.89
CA PRO A 71 -11.19 -25.24 3.25
C PRO A 71 -9.67 -25.42 3.16
N TYR A 72 -9.03 -24.65 2.27
CA TYR A 72 -7.59 -24.70 2.06
C TYR A 72 -6.81 -23.72 2.93
N ASN A 73 -7.49 -22.72 3.47
CA ASN A 73 -6.94 -21.70 4.35
C ASN A 73 -8.04 -21.19 5.28
N PRO A 74 -8.19 -21.78 6.48
CA PRO A 74 -9.33 -21.52 7.36
C PRO A 74 -9.51 -20.05 7.76
N ASP A 75 -8.39 -19.31 7.91
CA ASP A 75 -8.40 -17.91 8.34
C ASP A 75 -8.41 -16.90 7.17
N GLY A 76 -8.19 -17.37 5.92
CA GLY A 76 -7.92 -16.49 4.80
C GLY A 76 -6.57 -15.75 4.94
N PHE A 77 -6.30 -14.83 4.02
CA PHE A 77 -5.15 -13.94 4.11
C PHE A 77 -5.59 -12.49 3.96
N PRO A 78 -5.70 -11.72 5.07
CA PRO A 78 -5.91 -10.28 5.01
C PRO A 78 -4.66 -9.57 4.45
N LEU A 79 -4.82 -8.34 4.00
CA LEU A 79 -3.69 -7.49 3.66
C LEU A 79 -3.52 -6.41 4.74
N ILE A 80 -2.39 -6.43 5.41
CA ILE A 80 -2.04 -5.48 6.47
C ILE A 80 -0.78 -4.73 6.07
N ILE A 81 -0.83 -3.41 6.08
CA ILE A 81 0.27 -2.51 5.72
C ILE A 81 0.47 -1.54 6.86
N GLY A 82 1.69 -1.45 7.37
CA GLY A 82 2.07 -0.55 8.46
C GLY A 82 2.19 0.91 8.03
N ASP A 83 2.85 1.68 8.89
CA ASP A 83 3.08 3.11 8.71
C ASP A 83 4.33 3.40 7.88
N ASP A 84 4.35 4.55 7.19
CA ASP A 84 5.52 5.03 6.45
C ASP A 84 6.00 4.05 5.35
N VAL A 85 5.06 3.41 4.67
CA VAL A 85 5.33 2.46 3.58
C VAL A 85 5.20 3.16 2.24
N THR A 86 6.25 3.07 1.41
CA THR A 86 6.20 3.51 0.02
C THR A 86 6.04 2.31 -0.90
N ILE A 87 4.87 2.17 -1.51
CA ILE A 87 4.54 1.12 -2.48
C ILE A 87 4.68 1.73 -3.87
N GLY A 88 5.70 1.31 -4.61
CA GLY A 88 6.03 1.81 -5.94
C GLY A 88 4.96 1.45 -6.99
N HIS A 89 5.09 2.08 -8.17
CA HIS A 89 4.13 1.91 -9.26
C HIS A 89 3.99 0.44 -9.69
N LYS A 90 2.77 0.02 -10.02
CA LYS A 90 2.43 -1.33 -10.52
C LYS A 90 2.83 -2.48 -9.59
N VAL A 91 2.88 -2.23 -8.29
CA VAL A 91 3.10 -3.28 -7.28
C VAL A 91 1.83 -4.11 -7.11
N MET A 92 1.98 -5.43 -6.92
CA MET A 92 0.89 -6.30 -6.51
C MET A 92 1.13 -6.81 -5.09
N LEU A 93 0.19 -6.51 -4.20
CA LEU A 93 0.13 -7.06 -2.84
C LEU A 93 -1.12 -7.94 -2.72
N HIS A 94 -0.93 -9.18 -2.36
CA HIS A 94 -2.04 -10.12 -2.20
C HIS A 94 -1.92 -10.87 -0.88
N GLY A 95 -2.89 -10.66 0.04
CA GLY A 95 -3.00 -11.41 1.28
C GLY A 95 -1.73 -11.48 2.13
N CYS A 96 -0.97 -10.39 2.27
CA CYS A 96 0.33 -10.37 2.96
C CYS A 96 0.36 -9.36 4.11
N THR A 97 1.39 -9.45 4.94
CA THR A 97 1.65 -8.50 6.03
C THR A 97 2.92 -7.71 5.73
N ILE A 98 2.79 -6.41 5.68
CA ILE A 98 3.87 -5.44 5.44
C ILE A 98 4.02 -4.61 6.71
N GLY A 99 5.19 -4.63 7.33
CA GLY A 99 5.53 -3.82 8.50
C GLY A 99 5.62 -2.32 8.17
N SER A 100 6.34 -1.60 8.98
CA SER A 100 6.49 -0.13 8.85
C SER A 100 7.87 0.27 8.32
N ARG A 101 7.98 1.48 7.75
CA ARG A 101 9.23 2.02 7.17
C ARG A 101 9.80 1.08 6.11
N ILE A 102 9.02 0.87 5.07
CA ILE A 102 9.35 -0.07 3.98
C ILE A 102 9.28 0.66 2.64
N LEU A 103 10.23 0.34 1.77
CA LEU A 103 10.19 0.72 0.36
C LEU A 103 9.99 -0.54 -0.50
N ILE A 104 8.86 -0.60 -1.20
CA ILE A 104 8.55 -1.65 -2.17
C ILE A 104 8.78 -1.09 -3.57
N GLY A 105 9.77 -1.61 -4.26
CA GLY A 105 10.14 -1.19 -5.61
C GLY A 105 9.05 -1.50 -6.65
N MET A 106 9.04 -0.72 -7.72
CA MET A 106 8.08 -0.80 -8.83
C MET A 106 7.95 -2.24 -9.36
N ALA A 107 6.72 -2.64 -9.69
CA ALA A 107 6.38 -3.95 -10.25
C ALA A 107 6.79 -5.17 -9.38
N ALA A 108 7.03 -4.99 -8.08
CA ALA A 108 7.20 -6.10 -7.16
C ALA A 108 5.86 -6.82 -6.92
N VAL A 109 5.93 -8.13 -6.68
CA VAL A 109 4.77 -8.98 -6.36
C VAL A 109 5.01 -9.65 -5.01
N ILE A 110 4.09 -9.47 -4.06
CA ILE A 110 4.15 -10.07 -2.72
C ILE A 110 2.86 -10.88 -2.51
N MET A 111 3.03 -12.19 -2.25
CA MET A 111 1.94 -13.17 -2.28
C MET A 111 1.43 -13.54 -0.89
N ASP A 112 0.36 -14.33 -0.87
CA ASP A 112 -0.39 -14.74 0.33
C ASP A 112 0.48 -15.24 1.47
N GLY A 113 0.20 -14.76 2.67
CA GLY A 113 0.89 -15.16 3.90
C GLY A 113 2.35 -14.72 3.99
N ALA A 114 2.88 -14.00 2.99
CA ALA A 114 4.21 -13.41 3.12
C ALA A 114 4.22 -12.33 4.20
N VAL A 115 5.32 -12.26 4.96
CA VAL A 115 5.52 -11.29 6.03
C VAL A 115 6.80 -10.49 5.75
N VAL A 116 6.66 -9.21 5.56
CA VAL A 116 7.78 -8.27 5.44
C VAL A 116 7.88 -7.50 6.75
N LYS A 117 8.95 -7.72 7.52
CA LYS A 117 9.19 -7.01 8.78
C LYS A 117 9.57 -5.55 8.53
N ASP A 118 9.65 -4.76 9.60
CA ASP A 118 10.00 -3.34 9.53
C ASP A 118 11.37 -3.08 8.87
N GLU A 119 11.53 -1.89 8.29
CA GLU A 119 12.80 -1.41 7.73
C GLU A 119 13.40 -2.32 6.65
N VAL A 120 12.58 -2.68 5.68
CA VAL A 120 12.98 -3.51 4.53
C VAL A 120 12.89 -2.70 3.23
N ILE A 121 13.86 -2.92 2.34
CA ILE A 121 13.79 -2.49 0.95
C ILE A 121 13.58 -3.71 0.06
N ILE A 122 12.53 -3.68 -0.76
CA ILE A 122 12.30 -4.67 -1.82
C ILE A 122 12.60 -4.00 -3.15
N ALA A 123 13.55 -4.55 -3.91
CA ALA A 123 13.92 -4.02 -5.21
C ALA A 123 12.80 -4.17 -6.24
N ALA A 124 12.83 -3.34 -7.30
CA ALA A 124 11.86 -3.41 -8.39
C ALA A 124 11.82 -4.80 -9.04
N GLY A 125 10.64 -5.25 -9.46
CA GLY A 125 10.42 -6.54 -10.13
C GLY A 125 10.65 -7.78 -9.25
N THR A 126 10.78 -7.62 -7.94
CA THR A 126 10.98 -8.74 -7.02
C THR A 126 9.70 -9.56 -6.83
N LEU A 127 9.82 -10.90 -6.86
CA LEU A 127 8.74 -11.82 -6.51
C LEU A 127 8.96 -12.42 -5.11
N VAL A 128 8.08 -12.12 -4.17
CA VAL A 128 8.05 -12.70 -2.83
C VAL A 128 6.99 -13.81 -2.81
N PRO A 129 7.40 -15.10 -2.75
CA PRO A 129 6.47 -16.24 -2.78
C PRO A 129 5.59 -16.31 -1.53
N PRO A 130 4.50 -17.11 -1.56
CA PRO A 130 3.63 -17.32 -0.41
C PRO A 130 4.37 -17.76 0.85
N GLY A 131 3.94 -17.23 2.00
CA GLY A 131 4.46 -17.60 3.31
C GLY A 131 5.91 -17.20 3.58
N LYS A 132 6.57 -16.47 2.67
CA LYS A 132 7.96 -16.04 2.85
C LYS A 132 8.06 -14.94 3.90
N VAL A 133 9.02 -15.09 4.84
CA VAL A 133 9.35 -14.03 5.81
C VAL A 133 10.61 -13.30 5.36
N LEU A 134 10.52 -11.96 5.32
CA LEU A 134 11.64 -11.05 5.07
C LEU A 134 12.00 -10.33 6.37
N GLU A 135 13.21 -10.57 6.86
CA GLU A 135 13.72 -10.02 8.11
C GLU A 135 14.07 -8.53 7.96
N SER A 136 13.97 -7.79 9.09
CA SER A 136 14.26 -6.35 9.17
C SER A 136 15.71 -6.01 8.83
N GLY A 137 15.91 -4.82 8.25
CA GLY A 137 17.24 -4.25 8.06
C GLY A 137 17.96 -4.71 6.79
N TYR A 138 17.26 -5.32 5.83
CA TYR A 138 17.88 -5.82 4.61
C TYR A 138 17.23 -5.30 3.33
N LEU A 139 18.05 -5.25 2.27
CA LEU A 139 17.60 -5.18 0.89
C LEU A 139 17.34 -6.59 0.36
N TYR A 140 16.18 -6.79 -0.23
CA TYR A 140 15.76 -8.03 -0.90
C TYR A 140 15.53 -7.79 -2.39
N MET A 141 15.89 -8.77 -3.23
CA MET A 141 15.75 -8.67 -4.69
C MET A 141 15.63 -10.04 -5.35
N GLY A 142 15.11 -10.06 -6.56
CA GLY A 142 15.10 -11.23 -7.45
C GLY A 142 13.75 -11.94 -7.56
N THR A 143 13.71 -12.90 -8.51
CA THR A 143 12.56 -13.76 -8.83
C THR A 143 13.02 -15.21 -8.88
N PRO A 144 12.83 -15.99 -7.81
CA PRO A 144 12.24 -15.63 -6.50
C PRO A 144 13.19 -14.76 -5.65
N VAL A 145 12.60 -14.08 -4.66
CA VAL A 145 13.28 -13.16 -3.75
C VAL A 145 14.45 -13.80 -2.99
N ARG A 146 15.54 -13.05 -2.87
CA ARG A 146 16.70 -13.39 -2.04
C ARG A 146 17.13 -12.17 -1.22
N GLN A 147 17.64 -12.40 -0.02
CA GLN A 147 18.32 -11.39 0.76
C GLN A 147 19.64 -11.00 0.06
N SER A 148 19.84 -9.72 -0.18
CA SER A 148 21.02 -9.20 -0.88
C SER A 148 22.08 -8.72 0.11
N ARG A 149 21.76 -7.68 0.89
CA ARG A 149 22.68 -7.06 1.85
C ARG A 149 21.91 -6.31 2.93
N ALA A 150 22.58 -5.93 3.99
CA ALA A 150 22.04 -4.98 4.95
C ALA A 150 21.76 -3.62 4.28
N ILE A 151 20.72 -2.91 4.74
CA ILE A 151 20.48 -1.52 4.32
C ILE A 151 21.50 -0.59 4.98
N THR A 152 21.86 0.46 4.26
CA THR A 152 22.75 1.51 4.76
C THR A 152 22.00 2.53 5.61
N ASP A 153 22.69 3.35 6.41
CA ASP A 153 22.06 4.43 7.19
C ASP A 153 21.39 5.47 6.28
N LYS A 154 21.95 5.70 5.08
CA LYS A 154 21.35 6.56 4.06
C LYS A 154 20.01 6.00 3.56
N GLU A 155 19.92 4.70 3.32
CA GLU A 155 18.68 4.04 2.93
C GLU A 155 17.67 4.01 4.08
N ARG A 156 18.12 3.86 5.32
CA ARG A 156 17.28 3.93 6.50
C ARG A 156 16.67 5.33 6.68
N SER A 157 17.44 6.38 6.47
CA SER A 157 16.93 7.76 6.51
C SER A 157 15.99 8.09 5.35
N PHE A 158 16.08 7.36 4.23
CA PHE A 158 15.24 7.56 3.06
C PHE A 158 13.76 7.18 3.30
N PHE A 159 13.46 6.28 4.23
CA PHE A 159 12.06 5.90 4.53
C PHE A 159 11.25 7.11 5.01
N SER A 160 11.76 7.85 6.00
CA SER A 160 11.07 9.04 6.51
C SER A 160 11.03 10.18 5.49
N TYR A 161 12.10 10.35 4.71
CA TYR A 161 12.14 11.35 3.65
C TYR A 161 11.06 11.10 2.59
N THR A 162 10.97 9.88 2.06
CA THR A 162 10.02 9.55 1.00
C THR A 162 8.57 9.57 1.51
N SER A 163 8.30 9.05 2.71
CA SER A 163 7.00 9.12 3.35
C SER A 163 6.52 10.59 3.47
N LYS A 164 7.35 11.45 4.08
CA LYS A 164 7.03 12.88 4.18
C LYS A 164 6.80 13.51 2.80
N ARG A 165 7.61 13.19 1.80
CA ARG A 165 7.47 13.74 0.45
C ARG A 165 6.11 13.42 -0.16
N TYR A 166 5.58 12.20 0.03
CA TYR A 166 4.27 11.83 -0.47
C TYR A 166 3.12 12.43 0.35
N VAL A 167 3.29 12.65 1.65
CA VAL A 167 2.33 13.41 2.47
C VAL A 167 2.23 14.85 1.95
N ASP A 168 3.36 15.52 1.75
CA ASP A 168 3.39 16.90 1.22
C ASP A 168 2.78 16.98 -0.19
N LEU A 169 3.07 16.00 -1.06
CA LEU A 169 2.51 15.96 -2.41
C LEU A 169 0.99 15.72 -2.39
N ALA A 170 0.51 14.80 -1.55
CA ALA A 170 -0.91 14.53 -1.38
C ALA A 170 -1.69 15.78 -0.94
N ALA A 171 -1.12 16.59 -0.04
CA ALA A 171 -1.71 17.84 0.40
C ALA A 171 -1.90 18.84 -0.76
N VAL A 172 -0.94 18.92 -1.70
CA VAL A 172 -1.07 19.77 -2.90
C VAL A 172 -2.24 19.30 -3.78
N TYR A 173 -2.37 17.98 -3.99
CA TYR A 173 -3.48 17.43 -4.78
C TYR A 173 -4.85 17.65 -4.12
N LEU A 174 -4.93 17.51 -2.79
CA LEU A 174 -6.16 17.77 -2.03
C LEU A 174 -6.58 19.24 -2.17
N SER A 175 -5.66 20.19 -1.99
CA SER A 175 -5.97 21.64 -2.18
C SER A 175 -6.49 21.92 -3.57
N ALA A 176 -5.89 21.32 -4.61
CA ALA A 176 -6.33 21.54 -6.00
C ALA A 176 -7.71 20.90 -6.30
N MET A 177 -8.14 19.92 -5.51
CA MET A 177 -9.49 19.35 -5.63
C MET A 177 -10.54 20.27 -4.99
N ASP A 178 -10.22 20.90 -3.85
CA ASP A 178 -11.11 21.85 -3.16
C ASP A 178 -11.34 23.11 -4.00
N ASP A 179 -10.31 23.64 -4.65
CA ASP A 179 -10.41 24.81 -5.52
C ASP A 179 -11.34 24.59 -6.73
N LYS A 180 -11.47 23.36 -7.23
CA LYS A 180 -12.39 23.03 -8.33
C LYS A 180 -13.86 22.92 -7.90
N GLN A 181 -14.16 22.92 -6.60
CA GLN A 181 -15.52 22.85 -6.07
C GLN A 181 -16.14 24.25 -5.83
N VAL A 182 -15.36 25.33 -6.00
CA VAL A 182 -15.90 26.69 -5.94
C VAL A 182 -16.54 27.02 -7.30
N PRO A 183 -17.88 27.18 -7.41
CA PRO A 183 -18.51 27.57 -8.66
C PRO A 183 -18.00 28.99 -9.03
N THR A 184 -17.40 29.13 -10.20
CA THR A 184 -17.26 30.46 -10.82
C THR A 184 -18.68 30.95 -11.08
N SER A 185 -19.18 31.89 -10.23
CA SER A 185 -20.40 32.62 -10.48
C SER A 185 -20.14 33.52 -11.69
N GLU A 186 -20.62 33.12 -12.86
CA GLU A 186 -20.93 34.04 -13.94
C GLU A 186 -22.30 34.70 -13.74
#